data_b3bd8a8de6356746e310dd238025d06e
#
_entry.id   b3bd8a8de6356746e310dd238025d06e
#
_cell.length_a   1.000
_cell.length_b   1.000
_cell.length_c   1.000
_cell.angle_alpha   90.00
_cell.angle_beta   90.00
_cell.angle_gamma   90.00
#
_symmetry.space_group_name_H-M   'P 1'
#
loop_
_entity.id
_entity.type
_entity.pdbx_description
1 polymer ?
#
loop_
_entity_poly.entity_id
_entity_poly.type
_entity_poly.pdbx_seq_one_letter_code
_entity_poly.pdbx_strand_id
1 'polypeptide(L)'
;AEGSADYARLQVYIQDTPQDGSVKRKKRPLILICPGGGYERTSYREGEPTALHFLSRGYHACVLRYSVAPVHFPTQLLEVGCAVRIIRENAEKWKVDTQRIVVQGSSAGGHLAACYGAFWNQELLKEDLDPPAEEWKPGGMLLSYPVITSDPG
;
A
#
# COMPACT_ATOMS: atom_id res chain seq x y z
N ALA A 1 -7.19 25.96 4.58
CA ALA A 1 -5.87 25.64 4.08
C ALA A 1 -4.94 25.12 5.18
N GLU A 2 -5.34 25.37 6.38
CA GLU A 2 -4.66 24.80 7.53
C GLU A 2 -5.06 23.35 7.64
N GLY A 3 -4.12 22.45 7.54
CA GLY A 3 -4.37 21.02 7.55
C GLY A 3 -4.07 20.31 6.25
N SER A 4 -3.71 21.01 5.20
CA SER A 4 -3.31 20.38 3.94
C SER A 4 -2.06 19.50 4.05
N ALA A 5 -1.32 19.63 5.14
CA ALA A 5 -0.15 18.82 5.41
C ALA A 5 -0.49 17.36 5.76
N ASP A 6 -1.72 17.08 6.12
CA ASP A 6 -2.15 15.81 6.70
C ASP A 6 -2.81 14.87 5.70
N TYR A 7 -2.74 15.19 4.40
CA TYR A 7 -3.23 14.29 3.37
C TYR A 7 -2.31 13.07 3.21
N ALA A 8 -2.94 11.93 2.96
CA ALA A 8 -2.24 10.72 2.61
C ALA A 8 -1.32 10.93 1.40
N ARG A 9 -0.14 10.33 1.45
CA ARG A 9 0.86 10.42 0.39
C ARG A 9 1.33 9.04 -0.02
N LEU A 10 1.45 8.84 -1.31
CA LEU A 10 2.05 7.64 -1.86
C LEU A 10 3.47 7.95 -2.33
N GLN A 11 4.47 7.41 -1.63
CA GLN A 11 5.87 7.48 -2.04
C GLN A 11 6.17 6.29 -2.96
N VAL A 12 6.67 6.57 -4.15
CA VAL A 12 6.82 5.58 -5.22
C VAL A 12 8.29 5.30 -5.48
N TYR A 13 8.66 4.01 -5.45
CA TYR A 13 10.01 3.52 -5.69
C TYR A 13 9.96 2.49 -6.82
N ILE A 14 10.27 2.92 -8.02
CA ILE A 14 10.19 2.09 -9.23
C ILE A 14 11.61 1.85 -9.74
N GLN A 15 11.95 0.58 -9.90
CA GLN A 15 13.24 0.21 -10.48
C GLN A 15 13.23 0.47 -11.99
N ASP A 16 14.31 1.02 -12.47
CA ASP A 16 14.53 1.18 -13.89
C ASP A 16 14.74 -0.18 -14.56
N THR A 17 14.44 -0.24 -15.84
CA THR A 17 14.68 -1.41 -16.66
C THR A 17 15.66 -1.04 -17.77
N PRO A 18 16.79 -1.78 -17.93
CA PRO A 18 17.73 -1.48 -18.98
C PRO A 18 17.08 -1.37 -20.36
N GLN A 19 17.39 -0.30 -21.08
CA GLN A 19 16.84 -0.04 -22.42
C GLN A 19 17.65 -0.72 -23.52
N ASP A 20 18.80 -1.28 -23.20
CA ASP A 20 19.75 -1.89 -24.14
C ASP A 20 19.39 -3.30 -24.61
N GLY A 21 18.24 -3.82 -24.16
CA GLY A 21 17.79 -5.18 -24.50
C GLY A 21 18.52 -6.30 -23.76
N SER A 22 19.48 -5.99 -22.87
CA SER A 22 20.23 -6.97 -22.08
C SER A 22 19.33 -7.77 -21.14
N VAL A 23 18.19 -7.22 -20.76
CA VAL A 23 17.17 -7.87 -19.93
C VAL A 23 15.81 -7.78 -20.62
N LYS A 24 15.13 -8.89 -20.76
CA LYS A 24 13.73 -8.87 -21.19
C LYS A 24 12.94 -8.05 -20.16
N ARG A 25 12.21 -7.04 -20.63
CA ARG A 25 11.37 -6.17 -19.80
C ARG A 25 10.29 -6.99 -19.10
N LYS A 26 10.62 -7.54 -17.95
CA LYS A 26 9.68 -8.26 -17.11
C LYS A 26 8.94 -7.28 -16.23
N LYS A 27 7.63 -7.43 -16.17
CA LYS A 27 6.84 -6.80 -15.13
C LYS A 27 7.27 -7.36 -13.77
N ARG A 28 7.40 -6.49 -12.77
CA ARG A 28 7.82 -6.85 -11.42
C ARG A 28 6.63 -6.81 -10.47
N PRO A 29 6.61 -7.66 -9.46
CA PRO A 29 5.67 -7.49 -8.36
C PRO A 29 5.95 -6.18 -7.63
N LEU A 30 4.92 -5.63 -7.00
CA LEU A 30 5.01 -4.39 -6.22
C LEU A 30 4.52 -4.65 -4.80
N ILE A 31 5.27 -4.13 -3.84
CA ILE A 31 4.90 -4.16 -2.43
C ILE A 31 4.39 -2.77 -2.04
N LEU A 32 3.13 -2.70 -1.62
CA LEU A 32 2.54 -1.51 -1.04
C LEU A 32 2.69 -1.57 0.47
N ILE A 33 3.50 -0.69 1.03
CA ILE A 33 3.92 -0.71 2.42
C ILE A 33 3.06 0.25 3.24
N CYS A 34 2.44 -0.27 4.29
CA CYS A 34 1.72 0.49 5.31
C CYS A 34 2.53 0.47 6.61
N PRO A 35 3.29 1.53 6.92
CA PRO A 35 4.08 1.57 8.14
C PRO A 35 3.21 1.56 9.40
N GLY A 36 3.76 1.09 10.52
CA GLY A 36 3.13 1.21 11.83
C GLY A 36 3.30 2.60 12.44
N GLY A 37 2.88 2.74 13.67
CA GLY A 37 2.97 3.98 14.43
C GLY A 37 1.71 4.28 15.25
N GLY A 38 0.93 3.25 15.57
CA GLY A 38 -0.23 3.35 16.45
C GLY A 38 -1.40 4.17 15.91
N TYR A 39 -1.46 4.41 14.60
CA TYR A 39 -2.37 5.37 14.00
C TYR A 39 -2.20 6.82 14.46
N GLU A 40 -1.13 7.11 15.17
CA GLU A 40 -0.75 8.47 15.59
C GLU A 40 0.30 9.08 14.64
N ARG A 41 1.05 8.22 13.98
CA ARG A 41 2.06 8.57 12.97
C ARG A 41 2.28 7.40 12.02
N THR A 42 3.03 7.64 10.94
CA THR A 42 3.58 6.58 10.09
C THR A 42 5.09 6.51 10.31
N SER A 43 5.58 5.37 10.80
CA SER A 43 6.98 5.17 11.16
C SER A 43 7.90 5.32 9.94
N TYR A 44 8.97 6.10 10.08
CA TYR A 44 10.00 6.18 9.06
C TYR A 44 10.73 4.84 8.87
N ARG A 45 11.06 4.17 9.96
CA ARG A 45 11.82 2.90 9.95
C ARG A 45 11.11 1.79 9.19
N GLU A 46 9.79 1.79 9.20
CA GLU A 46 8.94 0.79 8.54
C GLU A 46 8.48 1.24 7.13
N GLY A 47 8.87 2.42 6.71
CA GLY A 47 8.56 2.98 5.40
C GLY A 47 9.69 2.78 4.40
N GLU A 48 10.47 3.84 4.14
CA GLU A 48 11.55 3.83 3.13
C GLU A 48 12.57 2.71 3.31
N PRO A 49 13.11 2.42 4.52
CA PRO A 49 14.03 1.30 4.69
C PRO A 49 13.44 -0.04 4.24
N THR A 50 12.16 -0.27 4.50
CA THR A 50 11.45 -1.47 4.03
C THR A 50 11.33 -1.47 2.50
N ALA A 51 11.01 -0.33 1.89
CA ALA A 51 10.95 -0.18 0.44
C ALA A 51 12.30 -0.52 -0.20
N LEU A 52 13.39 0.02 0.32
CA LEU A 52 14.75 -0.23 -0.18
C LEU A 52 15.14 -1.71 -0.07
N HIS A 53 14.71 -2.38 1.00
CA HIS A 53 14.91 -3.81 1.16
C HIS A 53 14.24 -4.61 0.04
N PHE A 54 12.98 -4.32 -0.27
CA PHE A 54 12.27 -4.99 -1.36
C PHE A 54 12.84 -4.63 -2.73
N LEU A 55 13.24 -3.39 -2.95
CA LEU A 55 13.92 -2.98 -4.19
C LEU A 55 15.18 -3.81 -4.43
N SER A 56 15.99 -4.03 -3.40
CA SER A 56 17.21 -4.85 -3.49
C SER A 56 16.94 -6.31 -3.87
N ARG A 57 15.71 -6.77 -3.71
CA ARG A 57 15.24 -8.12 -4.04
C ARG A 57 14.50 -8.19 -5.38
N GLY A 58 14.46 -7.11 -6.14
CA GLY A 58 13.87 -7.08 -7.48
C GLY A 58 12.38 -6.71 -7.53
N TYR A 59 11.81 -6.21 -6.43
CA TYR A 59 10.44 -5.72 -6.38
C TYR A 59 10.39 -4.21 -6.61
N HIS A 60 9.28 -3.72 -7.16
CA HIS A 60 8.91 -2.33 -6.97
C HIS A 60 8.33 -2.15 -5.57
N ALA A 61 8.33 -0.92 -5.07
CA ALA A 61 7.75 -0.63 -3.78
C ALA A 61 7.05 0.74 -3.79
N CYS A 62 5.99 0.84 -3.00
CA CYS A 62 5.37 2.10 -2.64
C CYS A 62 5.20 2.15 -1.12
N VAL A 63 5.34 3.31 -0.53
CA VAL A 63 5.04 3.55 0.88
C VAL A 63 3.84 4.47 0.97
N LEU A 64 2.78 3.99 1.62
CA LEU A 64 1.60 4.80 1.88
C LEU A 64 1.75 5.48 3.25
N ARG A 65 1.89 6.80 3.22
CA ARG A 65 1.75 7.64 4.40
C ARG A 65 0.27 7.93 4.58
N TYR A 66 -0.44 7.02 5.23
CA TYR A 66 -1.88 7.11 5.43
C TYR A 66 -2.23 8.13 6.51
N SER A 67 -3.48 8.61 6.50
CA SER A 67 -3.99 9.53 7.51
C SER A 67 -3.98 8.88 8.89
N VAL A 68 -3.59 9.67 9.88
CA VAL A 68 -3.50 9.25 11.28
C VAL A 68 -4.48 10.06 12.13
N ALA A 69 -4.55 9.77 13.42
CA ALA A 69 -5.44 10.52 14.32
C ALA A 69 -5.26 12.04 14.14
N PRO A 70 -6.33 12.83 14.18
CA PRO A 70 -7.70 12.48 14.57
C PRO A 70 -8.59 11.88 13.46
N VAL A 71 -8.05 11.59 12.30
CA VAL A 71 -8.80 10.97 11.21
C VAL A 71 -9.17 9.53 11.57
N HIS A 72 -10.43 9.18 11.34
CA HIS A 72 -11.00 7.90 11.74
C HIS A 72 -11.28 6.98 10.56
N PHE A 73 -11.44 5.68 10.88
CA PHE A 73 -11.99 4.69 9.96
C PHE A 73 -13.31 5.20 9.35
N PRO A 74 -13.57 4.99 8.04
CA PRO A 74 -12.82 4.12 7.14
C PRO A 74 -11.79 4.83 6.23
N THR A 75 -11.40 6.05 6.56
CA THR A 75 -10.54 6.88 5.69
C THR A 75 -9.25 6.15 5.31
N GLN A 76 -8.55 5.57 6.27
CA GLN A 76 -7.30 4.87 6.01
C GLN A 76 -7.49 3.69 5.06
N LEU A 77 -8.61 2.99 5.17
CA LEU A 77 -8.95 1.87 4.30
C LEU A 77 -9.19 2.33 2.85
N LEU A 78 -9.90 3.45 2.68
CA LEU A 78 -10.11 4.08 1.38
C LEU A 78 -8.79 4.55 0.75
N GLU A 79 -7.87 5.06 1.56
CA GLU A 79 -6.55 5.50 1.10
C GLU A 79 -5.71 4.33 0.58
N VAL A 80 -5.79 3.15 1.20
CA VAL A 80 -5.16 1.94 0.66
C VAL A 80 -5.77 1.57 -0.69
N GLY A 81 -7.09 1.62 -0.81
CA GLY A 81 -7.80 1.39 -2.07
C GLY A 81 -7.38 2.37 -3.17
N CYS A 82 -7.29 3.65 -2.84
CA CYS A 82 -6.78 4.67 -3.76
C CYS A 82 -5.34 4.39 -4.20
N ALA A 83 -4.48 3.96 -3.27
CA ALA A 83 -3.09 3.61 -3.58
C ALA A 83 -3.02 2.43 -4.55
N VAL A 84 -3.78 1.37 -4.31
CA VAL A 84 -3.86 0.21 -5.22
C VAL A 84 -4.33 0.64 -6.60
N ARG A 85 -5.33 1.49 -6.68
CA ARG A 85 -5.84 2.05 -7.94
C ARG A 85 -4.76 2.83 -8.70
N ILE A 86 -4.07 3.74 -8.03
CA ILE A 86 -2.98 4.53 -8.63
C ILE A 86 -1.90 3.60 -9.19
N ILE A 87 -1.53 2.55 -8.46
CA ILE A 87 -0.55 1.57 -8.90
C ILE A 87 -1.03 0.85 -10.17
N ARG A 88 -2.29 0.43 -10.21
CA ARG A 88 -2.87 -0.24 -11.38
C ARG A 88 -2.96 0.67 -12.60
N GLU A 89 -3.38 1.92 -12.42
CA GLU A 89 -3.45 2.93 -13.48
C GLU A 89 -2.07 3.20 -14.11
N ASN A 90 -1.00 3.08 -13.34
CA ASN A 90 0.38 3.29 -13.80
C ASN A 90 1.13 1.98 -14.09
N ALA A 91 0.48 0.84 -14.03
CA ALA A 91 1.14 -0.47 -14.10
C ALA A 91 1.95 -0.68 -15.38
N GLU A 92 1.44 -0.25 -16.54
CA GLU A 92 2.17 -0.36 -17.80
C GLU A 92 3.41 0.54 -17.82
N LYS A 93 3.28 1.78 -17.37
CA LYS A 93 4.37 2.75 -17.30
C LYS A 93 5.47 2.30 -16.32
N TRP A 94 5.06 1.79 -15.16
CA TRP A 94 5.97 1.36 -14.10
C TRP A 94 6.46 -0.08 -14.25
N LYS A 95 5.92 -0.82 -15.22
CA LYS A 95 6.22 -2.25 -15.40
C LYS A 95 5.87 -3.08 -14.16
N VAL A 96 4.69 -2.84 -13.62
CA VAL A 96 4.14 -3.58 -12.49
C VAL A 96 3.32 -4.77 -12.99
N ASP A 97 3.53 -5.93 -12.37
CA ASP A 97 2.65 -7.08 -12.52
C ASP A 97 1.42 -6.90 -11.63
N THR A 98 0.28 -6.59 -12.23
CA THR A 98 -0.96 -6.30 -11.51
C THR A 98 -1.56 -7.49 -10.77
N GLN A 99 -1.11 -8.71 -11.07
CA GLN A 99 -1.51 -9.90 -10.31
C GLN A 99 -0.70 -10.06 -9.01
N ARG A 100 0.37 -9.32 -8.86
CA ARG A 100 1.30 -9.41 -7.72
C ARG A 100 1.53 -8.05 -7.07
N ILE A 101 0.44 -7.38 -6.73
CA ILE A 101 0.45 -6.19 -5.86
C ILE A 101 0.14 -6.68 -4.45
N VAL A 102 1.15 -6.72 -3.60
CA VAL A 102 1.06 -7.22 -2.23
C VAL A 102 0.99 -6.05 -1.26
N VAL A 103 0.00 -6.04 -0.38
CA VAL A 103 -0.11 -5.05 0.69
C VAL A 103 0.65 -5.56 1.91
N GLN A 104 1.68 -4.85 2.30
CA GLN A 104 2.50 -5.15 3.47
C GLN A 104 2.21 -4.14 4.58
N GLY A 105 2.15 -4.60 5.81
CA GLY A 105 2.02 -3.69 6.94
C GLY A 105 2.64 -4.23 8.21
N SER A 106 3.08 -3.32 9.05
CA SER A 106 3.70 -3.60 10.34
C SER A 106 2.91 -2.93 11.47
N SER A 107 2.65 -3.66 12.57
CA SER A 107 1.93 -3.16 13.74
C SER A 107 0.56 -2.58 13.36
N ALA A 108 0.28 -1.31 13.60
CA ALA A 108 -0.96 -0.64 13.16
C ALA A 108 -1.13 -0.68 11.64
N GLY A 109 -0.05 -0.54 10.87
CA GLY A 109 -0.05 -0.73 9.41
C GLY A 109 -0.37 -2.17 9.01
N GLY A 110 0.04 -3.15 9.82
CA GLY A 110 -0.34 -4.54 9.67
C GLY A 110 -1.85 -4.76 9.88
N HIS A 111 -2.42 -4.10 10.86
CA HIS A 111 -3.86 -4.06 11.05
C HIS A 111 -4.58 -3.48 9.83
N LEU A 112 -4.11 -2.35 9.33
CA LEU A 112 -4.67 -1.71 8.14
C LEU A 112 -4.60 -2.62 6.90
N ALA A 113 -3.45 -3.24 6.67
CA ALA A 113 -3.27 -4.19 5.56
C ALA A 113 -4.20 -5.41 5.68
N ALA A 114 -4.35 -5.96 6.89
CA ALA A 114 -5.27 -7.07 7.17
C ALA A 114 -6.72 -6.67 6.92
N CYS A 115 -7.13 -5.49 7.40
CA CYS A 115 -8.47 -4.96 7.14
C CYS A 115 -8.72 -4.78 5.64
N TYR A 116 -7.77 -4.25 4.91
CA TYR A 116 -7.92 -4.10 3.47
C TYR A 116 -8.06 -5.45 2.77
N GLY A 117 -7.25 -6.43 3.12
CA GLY A 117 -7.35 -7.79 2.57
C GLY A 117 -8.70 -8.47 2.86
N ALA A 118 -9.30 -8.17 4.01
CA ALA A 118 -10.61 -8.71 4.40
C ALA A 118 -11.78 -7.96 3.78
N PHE A 119 -11.64 -6.65 3.53
CA PHE A 119 -12.77 -5.77 3.21
C PHE A 119 -12.72 -5.11 1.84
N TRP A 120 -11.72 -5.38 1.01
CA TRP A 120 -11.55 -4.72 -0.30
C TRP A 120 -12.79 -4.81 -1.21
N ASN A 121 -13.63 -5.83 -1.08
CA ASN A 121 -14.83 -6.06 -1.89
C ASN A 121 -16.14 -5.65 -1.19
N GLN A 122 -16.08 -5.03 -0.04
CA GLN A 122 -17.28 -4.60 0.70
C GLN A 122 -17.89 -3.32 0.12
N GLU A 123 -19.21 -3.15 0.30
CA GLU A 123 -19.94 -2.00 -0.19
C GLU A 123 -19.36 -0.67 0.29
N LEU A 124 -18.85 -0.64 1.52
CA LEU A 124 -18.18 0.51 2.11
C LEU A 124 -17.11 1.13 1.22
N LEU A 125 -16.36 0.29 0.51
CA LEU A 125 -15.32 0.75 -0.42
C LEU A 125 -15.87 1.04 -1.81
N LYS A 126 -16.94 0.37 -2.21
CA LYS A 126 -17.54 0.56 -3.53
C LYS A 126 -18.26 1.90 -3.68
N GLU A 127 -18.81 2.45 -2.59
CA GLU A 127 -19.51 3.74 -2.61
C GLU A 127 -18.55 4.90 -2.89
N ASP A 128 -17.31 4.82 -2.40
CA ASP A 128 -16.34 5.89 -2.48
C ASP A 128 -15.24 5.66 -3.54
N LEU A 129 -15.07 4.42 -3.97
CA LEU A 129 -14.10 4.03 -4.98
C LEU A 129 -14.82 3.52 -6.24
N ASP A 130 -14.95 4.39 -7.24
CA ASP A 130 -15.38 4.02 -8.58
C ASP A 130 -14.14 3.66 -9.41
N PRO A 131 -13.98 2.49 -9.86
CA PRO A 131 -14.63 1.50 -10.71
C PRO A 131 -14.76 0.09 -10.09
N PRO A 132 -14.85 -0.99 -10.90
CA PRO A 132 -15.15 -2.34 -10.43
C PRO A 132 -14.26 -2.82 -9.29
N ALA A 133 -14.84 -3.46 -8.28
CA ALA A 133 -14.15 -3.93 -7.08
C ALA A 133 -12.92 -4.84 -7.36
N GLU A 134 -12.94 -5.60 -8.45
CA GLU A 134 -11.82 -6.46 -8.84
C GLU A 134 -10.51 -5.70 -9.06
N GLU A 135 -10.57 -4.41 -9.42
CA GLU A 135 -9.39 -3.56 -9.59
C GLU A 135 -8.74 -3.15 -8.26
N TRP A 136 -9.42 -3.33 -7.14
CA TRP A 136 -8.90 -3.03 -5.80
C TRP A 136 -8.38 -4.26 -5.08
N LYS A 137 -8.57 -5.43 -5.66
CA LYS A 137 -8.15 -6.71 -5.09
C LYS A 137 -6.64 -6.73 -4.90
N PRO A 138 -6.14 -6.97 -3.67
CA PRO A 138 -4.72 -7.21 -3.47
C PRO A 138 -4.33 -8.59 -4.00
N GLY A 139 -3.10 -8.72 -4.50
CA GLY A 139 -2.54 -10.00 -4.90
C GLY A 139 -2.11 -10.86 -3.71
N GLY A 140 -2.00 -10.26 -2.54
CA GLY A 140 -1.64 -10.90 -1.29
C GLY A 140 -1.41 -9.90 -0.17
N MET A 141 -1.18 -10.40 1.02
CA MET A 141 -0.85 -9.62 2.20
C MET A 141 0.41 -10.16 2.87
N LEU A 142 1.24 -9.26 3.38
CA LEU A 142 2.41 -9.58 4.18
C LEU A 142 2.32 -8.81 5.50
N LEU A 143 2.04 -9.51 6.58
CA LEU A 143 1.76 -8.91 7.88
C LEU A 143 2.92 -9.13 8.84
N SER A 144 3.46 -8.06 9.39
CA SER A 144 4.51 -8.10 10.40
C SER A 144 3.95 -7.59 11.73
N TYR A 145 3.95 -8.47 12.75
CA TYR A 145 3.42 -8.17 14.09
C TYR A 145 2.14 -7.29 14.07
N PRO A 146 1.12 -7.67 13.30
CA PRO A 146 -0.06 -6.84 13.13
C PRO A 146 -0.85 -6.74 14.43
N VAL A 147 -1.46 -5.59 14.66
CA VAL A 147 -2.48 -5.47 15.71
C VAL A 147 -3.76 -6.12 15.19
N ILE A 148 -4.20 -7.20 15.82
CA ILE A 148 -5.36 -7.98 15.37
C ILE A 148 -6.57 -7.78 16.28
N THR A 149 -6.34 -7.49 17.56
CA THR A 149 -7.41 -7.27 18.53
C THR A 149 -7.08 -6.08 19.41
N SER A 150 -8.12 -5.41 19.90
CA SER A 150 -8.05 -4.41 20.95
C SER A 150 -8.29 -5.00 22.34
N ASP A 151 -8.49 -6.30 22.44
CA ASP A 151 -8.67 -6.98 23.72
C ASP A 151 -7.35 -6.91 24.51
N PRO A 152 -7.37 -6.39 25.73
CA PRO A 152 -6.16 -6.26 26.53
C PRO A 152 -5.57 -7.57 27.03
N GLY A 153 -6.18 -8.73 26.74
CA GLY A 153 -5.69 -10.07 27.10
C GLY A 153 -6.04 -10.50 28.53
#